data_9cfbf5defc1c44219ac3231392975402
#
_entry.id   9cfbf5defc1c44219ac3231392975402
#
_cell.length_a   1.000
_cell.length_b   1.000
_cell.length_c   1.000
_cell.angle_alpha   90.00
_cell.angle_beta   90.00
_cell.angle_gamma   90.00
#
_symmetry.space_group_name_H-M   'P 1'
#
loop_
_entity.id
_entity.type
_entity.pdbx_description
1 polymer ?
#
loop_
_entity_poly.entity_id
_entity_poly.type
_entity_poly.pdbx_seq_one_letter_code
_entity_poly.pdbx_strand_id
1 'polypeptide(L)'
;KPNKENLNLFLLLGALFFVLGIFDFCLNNFYGKNITAFLPSYISFFTPLIFGMIGLYLIRIEFSGIKQLDNLNKNINTSNFNAALSISIILLIIFSITPLLNWFILDATFIGENKEACTGGGACWVYIKTWFNRFMYGMYPNAEQWRVNATFIIVLGIMGAGYFFPLRYKKYLTFYYVVLLPIISFLLIYYLISGGEFGLEWVETGAWGGLSLTFIVSFFSLIFCFPIGMMLALGRRSDLAVVKYSSLSFIEFWRGVPLITVLFMSAVMFPMFLPDGTYVDKLIRVIVAITLFEAAYTAEVIRGGLQAL
;
A
#
# COMPACT_ATOMS: atom_id res chain seq x y z
N LYS A 1 -41.57 -23.38 -9.04
CA LYS A 1 -40.63 -23.52 -10.20
C LYS A 1 -40.97 -22.38 -11.14
N PRO A 2 -40.04 -21.48 -11.46
CA PRO A 2 -40.31 -20.42 -12.43
C PRO A 2 -40.62 -21.06 -13.80
N ASN A 3 -41.59 -20.49 -14.49
CA ASN A 3 -42.01 -20.94 -15.79
C ASN A 3 -40.86 -20.71 -16.79
N LYS A 4 -40.54 -21.64 -17.69
CA LYS A 4 -39.41 -21.52 -18.65
C LYS A 4 -39.44 -20.22 -19.48
N GLU A 5 -40.61 -19.73 -19.79
CA GLU A 5 -40.78 -18.46 -20.51
C GLU A 5 -40.33 -17.25 -19.69
N ASN A 6 -40.63 -17.22 -18.39
CA ASN A 6 -40.15 -16.14 -17.51
C ASN A 6 -38.63 -16.20 -17.30
N LEU A 7 -38.07 -17.38 -17.31
CA LEU A 7 -36.62 -17.58 -17.14
C LEU A 7 -35.83 -17.02 -18.33
N ASN A 8 -36.32 -17.29 -19.56
CA ASN A 8 -35.71 -16.73 -20.79
C ASN A 8 -35.85 -15.21 -20.86
N LEU A 9 -36.93 -14.64 -20.36
CA LEU A 9 -37.10 -13.19 -20.29
C LEU A 9 -36.13 -12.55 -19.30
N PHE A 10 -35.90 -13.16 -18.12
CA PHE A 10 -34.93 -12.69 -17.13
C PHE A 10 -33.50 -12.76 -17.62
N LEU A 11 -33.14 -13.80 -18.38
CA LEU A 11 -31.85 -13.93 -19.05
C LEU A 11 -31.63 -12.84 -20.10
N LEU A 12 -32.62 -12.61 -20.93
CA LEU A 12 -32.56 -11.61 -21.99
C LEU A 12 -32.44 -10.21 -21.38
N LEU A 13 -33.19 -9.91 -20.31
CA LEU A 13 -33.08 -8.67 -19.56
C LEU A 13 -31.71 -8.53 -18.88
N GLY A 14 -31.21 -9.58 -18.26
CA GLY A 14 -29.88 -9.59 -17.61
C GLY A 14 -28.75 -9.35 -18.63
N ALA A 15 -28.80 -10.01 -19.77
CA ALA A 15 -27.84 -9.80 -20.85
C ALA A 15 -27.97 -8.38 -21.44
N LEU A 16 -29.19 -7.86 -21.61
CA LEU A 16 -29.41 -6.49 -22.10
C LEU A 16 -28.85 -5.45 -21.13
N PHE A 17 -29.09 -5.59 -19.82
CA PHE A 17 -28.55 -4.69 -18.81
C PHE A 17 -27.03 -4.77 -18.74
N PHE A 18 -26.45 -5.95 -18.90
CA PHE A 18 -25.01 -6.12 -18.97
C PHE A 18 -24.39 -5.41 -20.17
N VAL A 19 -24.99 -5.58 -21.36
CA VAL A 19 -24.54 -4.92 -22.60
C VAL A 19 -24.72 -3.40 -22.50
N LEU A 20 -25.84 -2.92 -21.99
CA LEU A 20 -26.10 -1.49 -21.80
C LEU A 20 -25.12 -0.87 -20.77
N GLY A 21 -24.82 -1.58 -19.68
CA GLY A 21 -23.84 -1.13 -18.70
C GLY A 21 -22.41 -1.01 -19.29
N ILE A 22 -21.99 -1.99 -20.09
CA ILE A 22 -20.73 -1.93 -20.82
C ILE A 22 -20.74 -0.79 -21.85
N PHE A 23 -21.82 -0.63 -22.59
CA PHE A 23 -21.95 0.40 -23.60
C PHE A 23 -21.89 1.81 -23.01
N ASP A 24 -22.59 2.06 -21.88
CA ASP A 24 -22.56 3.32 -21.15
C ASP A 24 -21.16 3.62 -20.60
N PHE A 25 -20.48 2.61 -20.04
CA PHE A 25 -19.10 2.72 -19.59
C PHE A 25 -18.13 3.05 -20.74
N CYS A 26 -18.26 2.37 -21.87
CA CYS A 26 -17.44 2.64 -23.05
C CYS A 26 -17.67 4.03 -23.61
N LEU A 27 -18.94 4.44 -23.77
CA LEU A 27 -19.26 5.77 -24.28
C LEU A 27 -18.78 6.89 -23.36
N ASN A 28 -18.91 6.71 -22.05
CA ASN A 28 -18.49 7.71 -21.09
C ASN A 28 -16.95 7.89 -21.07
N ASN A 29 -16.21 6.79 -21.20
CA ASN A 29 -14.75 6.82 -21.18
C ASN A 29 -14.09 7.14 -22.54
N PHE A 30 -14.70 6.73 -23.66
CA PHE A 30 -14.09 6.93 -24.98
C PHE A 30 -14.60 8.17 -25.73
N TYR A 31 -15.85 8.59 -25.50
CA TYR A 31 -16.47 9.69 -26.24
C TYR A 31 -16.85 10.89 -25.37
N GLY A 32 -16.68 10.83 -24.04
CA GLY A 32 -17.04 11.91 -23.14
C GLY A 32 -18.53 12.31 -23.16
N LYS A 33 -19.39 11.45 -23.72
CA LYS A 33 -20.83 11.67 -23.82
C LYS A 33 -21.56 10.83 -22.78
N ASN A 34 -22.11 11.50 -21.77
CA ASN A 34 -22.99 10.87 -20.79
C ASN A 34 -24.37 10.62 -21.39
N ILE A 35 -24.76 9.37 -21.62
CA ILE A 35 -26.14 9.01 -21.94
C ILE A 35 -27.03 9.24 -20.73
N THR A 36 -26.49 9.15 -19.52
CA THR A 36 -27.17 9.38 -18.24
C THR A 36 -26.93 10.78 -17.69
N ALA A 37 -27.15 11.82 -18.49
CA ALA A 37 -26.91 13.23 -18.11
C ALA A 37 -27.68 13.70 -16.85
N PHE A 38 -28.55 12.87 -16.29
CA PHE A 38 -29.31 13.13 -15.07
C PHE A 38 -28.69 12.54 -13.79
N LEU A 39 -27.65 11.72 -13.90
CA LEU A 39 -27.05 11.07 -12.76
C LEU A 39 -25.70 11.71 -12.41
N PRO A 40 -25.39 11.96 -11.13
CA PRO A 40 -24.07 12.45 -10.73
C PRO A 40 -22.94 11.52 -11.25
N SER A 41 -21.81 12.07 -11.61
CA SER A 41 -20.68 11.37 -12.26
C SER A 41 -20.17 10.13 -11.50
N TYR A 42 -20.32 10.10 -10.17
CA TYR A 42 -19.99 8.92 -9.36
C TYR A 42 -21.00 7.78 -9.50
N ILE A 43 -22.26 8.05 -9.80
CA ILE A 43 -23.28 7.02 -10.04
C ILE A 43 -23.07 6.38 -11.41
N SER A 44 -22.68 7.15 -12.42
CA SER A 44 -22.40 6.63 -13.77
C SER A 44 -21.20 5.66 -13.79
N PHE A 45 -20.27 5.77 -12.83
CA PHE A 45 -19.17 4.83 -12.68
C PHE A 45 -19.61 3.48 -12.11
N PHE A 46 -20.58 3.47 -11.18
CA PHE A 46 -21.05 2.25 -10.53
C PHE A 46 -22.20 1.55 -11.28
N THR A 47 -22.92 2.24 -12.14
CA THR A 47 -24.06 1.66 -12.89
C THR A 47 -23.66 0.46 -13.76
N PRO A 48 -22.60 0.49 -14.58
CA PRO A 48 -22.22 -0.67 -15.39
C PRO A 48 -21.79 -1.86 -14.53
N LEU A 49 -21.21 -1.60 -13.37
CA LEU A 49 -20.78 -2.63 -12.43
C LEU A 49 -21.97 -3.32 -11.77
N ILE A 50 -23.00 -2.56 -11.35
CA ILE A 50 -24.22 -3.07 -10.76
C ILE A 50 -25.04 -3.86 -11.80
N PHE A 51 -25.23 -3.31 -13.01
CA PHE A 51 -25.95 -4.01 -14.08
C PHE A 51 -25.21 -5.24 -14.57
N GLY A 52 -23.88 -5.19 -14.64
CA GLY A 52 -23.05 -6.35 -14.95
C GLY A 52 -23.21 -7.47 -13.92
N MET A 53 -23.19 -7.14 -12.64
CA MET A 53 -23.39 -8.12 -11.55
C MET A 53 -24.81 -8.72 -11.54
N ILE A 54 -25.84 -7.90 -11.76
CA ILE A 54 -27.22 -8.38 -11.88
C ILE A 54 -27.36 -9.31 -13.08
N GLY A 55 -26.80 -8.94 -14.24
CA GLY A 55 -26.81 -9.76 -15.45
C GLY A 55 -26.16 -11.12 -15.24
N LEU A 56 -24.98 -11.15 -14.62
CA LEU A 56 -24.26 -12.39 -14.30
C LEU A 56 -24.98 -13.23 -13.24
N TYR A 57 -25.63 -12.60 -12.26
CA TYR A 57 -26.46 -13.31 -11.29
C TYR A 57 -27.66 -13.99 -11.95
N LEU A 58 -28.31 -13.34 -12.92
CA LEU A 58 -29.42 -13.90 -13.68
C LEU A 58 -28.95 -15.03 -14.61
N ILE A 59 -27.84 -14.87 -15.28
CA ILE A 59 -27.18 -15.93 -16.10
C ILE A 59 -26.84 -17.15 -15.25
N ARG A 60 -26.38 -16.96 -14.01
CA ARG A 60 -26.07 -18.07 -13.08
C ARG A 60 -27.26 -19.00 -12.84
N ILE A 61 -28.47 -18.46 -12.73
CA ILE A 61 -29.67 -19.25 -12.42
C ILE A 61 -29.95 -20.28 -13.53
N GLU A 62 -29.61 -19.97 -14.79
CA GLU A 62 -29.85 -20.85 -15.93
C GLU A 62 -28.70 -21.84 -16.19
N PHE A 63 -27.44 -21.40 -16.03
CA PHE A 63 -26.27 -22.26 -16.30
C PHE A 63 -26.01 -23.33 -15.23
N SER A 64 -26.75 -23.34 -14.12
CA SER A 64 -26.63 -24.35 -13.07
C SER A 64 -27.01 -25.79 -13.50
N GLY A 65 -27.48 -25.98 -14.73
CA GLY A 65 -27.88 -27.30 -15.28
C GLY A 65 -27.01 -27.86 -16.41
N ILE A 66 -25.93 -27.18 -16.80
CA ILE A 66 -25.08 -27.61 -17.94
C ILE A 66 -23.87 -28.38 -17.43
N LYS A 67 -23.85 -29.71 -17.70
CA LYS A 67 -22.77 -30.66 -17.29
C LYS A 67 -21.34 -30.27 -17.71
N GLN A 68 -21.18 -29.46 -18.76
CA GLN A 68 -19.84 -29.01 -19.20
C GLN A 68 -19.19 -27.99 -18.27
N LEU A 69 -19.99 -27.20 -17.54
CA LEU A 69 -19.50 -26.26 -16.53
C LEU A 69 -19.09 -26.96 -15.23
N ASP A 70 -19.59 -28.17 -14.96
CA ASP A 70 -19.16 -28.96 -13.79
C ASP A 70 -17.67 -29.34 -13.82
N ASN A 71 -17.11 -29.53 -15.00
CA ASN A 71 -15.66 -29.81 -15.13
C ASN A 71 -14.79 -28.55 -14.91
N LEU A 72 -15.27 -27.39 -15.32
CA LEU A 72 -14.61 -26.11 -15.00
C LEU A 72 -14.75 -25.76 -13.51
N ASN A 73 -15.91 -26.07 -12.93
CA ASN A 73 -16.20 -25.86 -11.51
C ASN A 73 -15.32 -26.75 -10.61
N LYS A 74 -14.99 -27.97 -11.06
CA LYS A 74 -14.13 -28.90 -10.33
C LYS A 74 -12.65 -28.46 -10.30
N ASN A 75 -12.18 -27.80 -11.36
CA ASN A 75 -10.81 -27.29 -11.46
C ASN A 75 -10.61 -25.94 -10.76
N ILE A 76 -11.67 -25.15 -10.61
CA ILE A 76 -11.60 -23.81 -9.96
C ILE A 76 -12.03 -23.87 -8.49
N ASN A 77 -12.45 -25.05 -8.00
CA ASN A 77 -12.85 -25.33 -6.61
C ASN A 77 -13.90 -24.36 -6.04
N THR A 78 -14.90 -23.99 -6.85
CA THR A 78 -15.78 -22.90 -6.47
C THR A 78 -17.23 -23.18 -6.83
N SER A 79 -18.15 -22.63 -6.04
CA SER A 79 -19.55 -22.56 -6.40
C SER A 79 -19.72 -21.72 -7.69
N ASN A 80 -20.80 -21.97 -8.45
CA ASN A 80 -21.10 -21.19 -9.67
C ASN A 80 -21.08 -19.67 -9.45
N PHE A 81 -21.34 -19.22 -8.21
CA PHE A 81 -21.25 -17.82 -7.80
C PHE A 81 -19.81 -17.28 -7.86
N ASN A 82 -18.85 -18.02 -7.32
CA ASN A 82 -17.46 -17.59 -7.33
C ASN A 82 -16.90 -17.59 -8.76
N ALA A 83 -17.30 -18.54 -9.60
CA ALA A 83 -16.92 -18.55 -11.02
C ALA A 83 -17.49 -17.32 -11.76
N ALA A 84 -18.76 -17.01 -11.55
CA ALA A 84 -19.40 -15.82 -12.13
C ALA A 84 -18.74 -14.51 -11.62
N LEU A 85 -18.43 -14.43 -10.32
CA LEU A 85 -17.71 -13.29 -9.73
C LEU A 85 -16.32 -13.14 -10.32
N SER A 86 -15.59 -14.24 -10.48
CA SER A 86 -14.24 -14.23 -11.06
C SER A 86 -14.26 -13.76 -12.53
N ILE A 87 -15.22 -14.25 -13.32
CA ILE A 87 -15.39 -13.82 -14.72
C ILE A 87 -15.74 -12.32 -14.76
N SER A 88 -16.62 -11.85 -13.88
CA SER A 88 -16.99 -10.42 -13.79
C SER A 88 -15.77 -9.55 -13.48
N ILE A 89 -14.95 -9.96 -12.53
CA ILE A 89 -13.73 -9.24 -12.15
C ILE A 89 -12.73 -9.23 -13.33
N ILE A 90 -12.55 -10.36 -14.00
CA ILE A 90 -11.64 -10.44 -15.17
C ILE A 90 -12.11 -9.51 -16.30
N LEU A 91 -13.41 -9.53 -16.61
CA LEU A 91 -13.98 -8.64 -17.62
C LEU A 91 -13.80 -7.17 -17.22
N LEU A 92 -14.08 -6.81 -15.96
CA LEU A 92 -13.88 -5.46 -15.43
C LEU A 92 -12.41 -5.03 -15.55
N ILE A 93 -11.47 -5.91 -15.24
CA ILE A 93 -10.03 -5.65 -15.40
C ILE A 93 -9.69 -5.41 -16.89
N ILE A 94 -10.15 -6.27 -17.79
CA ILE A 94 -9.88 -6.13 -19.23
C ILE A 94 -10.43 -4.80 -19.76
N PHE A 95 -11.68 -4.46 -19.43
CA PHE A 95 -12.29 -3.20 -19.84
C PHE A 95 -11.61 -1.97 -19.24
N SER A 96 -11.09 -2.08 -18.00
CA SER A 96 -10.38 -0.98 -17.34
C SER A 96 -8.94 -0.81 -17.84
N ILE A 97 -8.29 -1.89 -18.28
CA ILE A 97 -6.89 -1.84 -18.77
C ILE A 97 -6.77 -1.02 -20.06
N THR A 98 -7.70 -1.15 -21.00
CA THR A 98 -7.61 -0.46 -22.30
C THR A 98 -7.55 1.06 -22.15
N PRO A 99 -8.49 1.74 -21.46
CA PRO A 99 -8.41 3.19 -21.27
C PRO A 99 -7.20 3.60 -20.42
N LEU A 100 -6.79 2.76 -19.46
CA LEU A 100 -5.58 3.02 -18.67
C LEU A 100 -4.32 2.97 -19.53
N LEU A 101 -4.20 1.99 -20.43
CA LEU A 101 -3.06 1.89 -21.34
C LEU A 101 -3.04 3.05 -22.32
N ASN A 102 -4.19 3.46 -22.85
CA ASN A 102 -4.28 4.63 -23.70
C ASN A 102 -3.79 5.87 -22.95
N TRP A 103 -4.36 6.15 -21.79
CA TRP A 103 -3.98 7.31 -20.98
C TRP A 103 -2.51 7.28 -20.56
N PHE A 104 -1.99 6.09 -20.17
CA PHE A 104 -0.68 5.94 -19.54
C PHE A 104 0.47 5.85 -20.57
N ILE A 105 0.19 5.32 -21.78
CA ILE A 105 1.21 5.04 -22.81
C ILE A 105 0.91 5.74 -24.12
N LEU A 106 -0.29 5.53 -24.72
CA LEU A 106 -0.54 5.97 -26.09
C LEU A 106 -0.75 7.48 -26.21
N ASP A 107 -1.53 8.06 -25.28
CA ASP A 107 -1.80 9.50 -25.22
C ASP A 107 -0.82 10.24 -24.33
N ALA A 108 0.16 9.51 -23.76
CA ALA A 108 1.09 10.05 -22.81
C ALA A 108 2.20 10.88 -23.47
N THR A 109 2.61 11.95 -22.79
CA THR A 109 3.71 12.81 -23.24
C THR A 109 5.01 12.39 -22.55
N PHE A 110 5.97 11.86 -23.32
CA PHE A 110 7.29 11.41 -22.83
C PHE A 110 8.41 12.41 -23.09
N ILE A 111 8.26 13.29 -24.08
CA ILE A 111 9.32 14.19 -24.55
C ILE A 111 8.91 15.64 -24.29
N GLY A 112 9.77 16.39 -23.63
CA GLY A 112 9.58 17.80 -23.30
C GLY A 112 10.54 18.23 -22.20
N GLU A 113 10.70 19.53 -22.01
CA GLU A 113 11.54 20.10 -20.96
C GLU A 113 10.75 20.50 -19.71
N ASN A 114 9.48 20.89 -19.90
CA ASN A 114 8.63 21.43 -18.84
C ASN A 114 7.23 20.82 -18.86
N LYS A 115 6.48 21.04 -17.79
CA LYS A 115 5.07 20.66 -17.64
C LYS A 115 4.19 21.17 -18.79
N GLU A 116 4.53 22.31 -19.38
CA GLU A 116 3.79 22.93 -20.47
C GLU A 116 3.81 22.13 -21.78
N ALA A 117 4.77 21.20 -21.92
CA ALA A 117 4.80 20.26 -23.03
C ALA A 117 3.65 19.22 -22.98
N CYS A 118 3.01 19.07 -21.83
CA CYS A 118 1.91 18.13 -21.62
C CYS A 118 0.57 18.76 -22.00
N THR A 119 0.34 18.89 -23.31
CA THR A 119 -0.89 19.46 -23.88
C THR A 119 -1.97 18.42 -24.17
N GLY A 120 -1.63 17.13 -24.09
CA GLY A 120 -2.55 16.01 -24.34
C GLY A 120 -3.36 15.60 -23.12
N GLY A 121 -4.41 14.81 -23.34
CA GLY A 121 -5.26 14.25 -22.28
C GLY A 121 -4.64 13.06 -21.53
N GLY A 122 -3.43 12.62 -21.90
CA GLY A 122 -2.73 11.48 -21.33
C GLY A 122 -1.80 11.81 -20.16
N ALA A 123 -1.09 10.80 -19.68
CA ALA A 123 -0.14 10.93 -18.57
C ALA A 123 1.06 11.81 -18.97
N CYS A 124 1.46 12.70 -18.05
CA CYS A 124 2.59 13.60 -18.26
C CYS A 124 3.87 13.01 -17.64
N TRP A 125 4.58 12.17 -18.38
CA TRP A 125 5.85 11.59 -17.94
C TRP A 125 7.00 12.59 -17.89
N VAL A 126 6.91 13.67 -18.70
CA VAL A 126 7.86 14.79 -18.65
C VAL A 126 7.91 15.40 -17.26
N TYR A 127 6.75 15.56 -16.60
CA TYR A 127 6.68 16.09 -15.25
C TYR A 127 7.39 15.17 -14.26
N ILE A 128 7.15 13.86 -14.35
CA ILE A 128 7.81 12.86 -13.49
C ILE A 128 9.32 12.90 -13.71
N LYS A 129 9.79 12.95 -14.97
CA LYS A 129 11.22 13.04 -15.29
C LYS A 129 11.88 14.30 -14.71
N THR A 130 11.23 15.46 -14.85
CA THR A 130 11.75 16.75 -14.37
C THR A 130 11.85 16.77 -12.83
N TRP A 131 10.86 16.19 -12.15
CA TRP A 131 10.79 16.19 -10.69
C TRP A 131 11.31 14.92 -10.05
N PHE A 132 11.80 13.95 -10.85
CA PHE A 132 12.24 12.64 -10.36
C PHE A 132 13.26 12.73 -9.24
N ASN A 133 14.24 13.61 -9.39
CA ASN A 133 15.25 13.84 -8.38
C ASN A 133 14.65 14.28 -7.04
N ARG A 134 13.67 15.17 -7.09
CA ARG A 134 12.97 15.65 -5.90
C ARG A 134 12.06 14.59 -5.28
N PHE A 135 11.45 13.72 -6.09
CA PHE A 135 10.70 12.57 -5.60
C PHE A 135 11.58 11.54 -4.89
N MET A 136 12.81 11.35 -5.37
CA MET A 136 13.74 10.39 -4.78
C MET A 136 14.42 10.94 -3.52
N TYR A 137 14.94 12.16 -3.57
CA TYR A 137 15.85 12.69 -2.55
C TYR A 137 15.29 13.89 -1.76
N GLY A 138 14.15 14.43 -2.15
CA GLY A 138 13.60 15.64 -1.53
C GLY A 138 14.43 16.88 -1.81
N MET A 139 14.87 17.56 -0.78
CA MET A 139 15.75 18.73 -0.86
C MET A 139 17.23 18.43 -0.60
N TYR A 140 17.60 17.15 -0.58
CA TYR A 140 18.98 16.74 -0.35
C TYR A 140 19.92 17.30 -1.42
N PRO A 141 21.12 17.85 -1.05
CA PRO A 141 22.03 18.48 -2.00
C PRO A 141 22.42 17.55 -3.15
N ASN A 142 22.33 18.03 -4.37
CA ASN A 142 22.56 17.23 -5.57
C ASN A 142 23.97 16.61 -5.62
N ALA A 143 24.99 17.36 -5.18
CA ALA A 143 26.38 16.89 -5.13
C ALA A 143 26.57 15.68 -4.20
N GLU A 144 25.71 15.54 -3.19
CA GLU A 144 25.86 14.58 -2.11
C GLU A 144 24.86 13.40 -2.20
N GLN A 145 24.02 13.35 -3.23
CA GLN A 145 23.02 12.28 -3.41
C GLN A 145 23.64 10.87 -3.53
N TRP A 146 24.88 10.79 -3.96
CA TRP A 146 25.61 9.53 -4.01
C TRP A 146 25.68 8.83 -2.64
N ARG A 147 25.73 9.58 -1.53
CA ARG A 147 25.75 9.07 -0.15
C ARG A 147 24.46 8.32 0.17
N VAL A 148 23.33 8.89 -0.22
CA VAL A 148 22.02 8.26 -0.05
C VAL A 148 21.98 6.94 -0.81
N ASN A 149 22.37 6.95 -2.08
CA ASN A 149 22.43 5.74 -2.92
C ASN A 149 23.38 4.69 -2.35
N ALA A 150 24.58 5.09 -1.93
CA ALA A 150 25.53 4.19 -1.31
C ALA A 150 24.95 3.54 -0.05
N THR A 151 24.31 4.33 0.82
CA THR A 151 23.68 3.82 2.05
C THR A 151 22.61 2.78 1.73
N PHE A 152 21.72 3.06 0.77
CA PHE A 152 20.69 2.10 0.38
C PHE A 152 21.27 0.82 -0.22
N ILE A 153 22.25 0.93 -1.11
CA ILE A 153 22.91 -0.23 -1.72
C ILE A 153 23.59 -1.09 -0.64
N ILE A 154 24.30 -0.47 0.31
CA ILE A 154 24.97 -1.18 1.39
C ILE A 154 23.95 -1.85 2.31
N VAL A 155 22.90 -1.14 2.74
CA VAL A 155 21.86 -1.71 3.61
C VAL A 155 21.13 -2.87 2.94
N LEU A 156 20.75 -2.72 1.66
CA LEU A 156 20.13 -3.80 0.88
C LEU A 156 21.09 -4.97 0.69
N GLY A 157 22.38 -4.69 0.46
CA GLY A 157 23.42 -5.71 0.36
C GLY A 157 23.57 -6.51 1.65
N ILE A 158 23.60 -5.81 2.81
CA ILE A 158 23.66 -6.45 4.12
C ILE A 158 22.39 -7.26 4.39
N MET A 159 21.19 -6.73 4.06
CA MET A 159 19.94 -7.49 4.16
C MET A 159 19.96 -8.75 3.32
N GLY A 160 20.41 -8.65 2.06
CA GLY A 160 20.52 -9.78 1.14
C GLY A 160 21.61 -10.80 1.55
N ALA A 161 22.69 -10.34 2.17
CA ALA A 161 23.75 -11.22 2.65
C ALA A 161 23.26 -12.29 3.64
N GLY A 162 22.27 -11.95 4.45
CA GLY A 162 21.64 -12.91 5.36
C GLY A 162 20.94 -14.08 4.66
N TYR A 163 20.48 -13.91 3.41
CA TYR A 163 19.90 -14.98 2.60
C TYR A 163 20.95 -16.04 2.20
N PHE A 164 22.19 -15.63 1.99
CA PHE A 164 23.30 -16.51 1.62
C PHE A 164 23.96 -17.19 2.82
N PHE A 165 23.49 -16.93 4.05
CA PHE A 165 24.05 -17.60 5.23
C PHE A 165 23.84 -19.12 5.14
N PRO A 166 24.91 -19.93 5.31
CA PRO A 166 24.79 -21.38 5.32
C PRO A 166 23.82 -21.87 6.39
N LEU A 167 23.07 -22.92 6.09
CA LEU A 167 22.10 -23.54 6.98
C LEU A 167 22.65 -23.82 8.40
N ARG A 168 23.95 -24.12 8.49
CA ARG A 168 24.66 -24.36 9.75
C ARG A 168 24.63 -23.18 10.71
N TYR A 169 24.53 -21.95 10.18
CA TYR A 169 24.57 -20.72 10.99
C TYR A 169 23.19 -20.04 11.12
N LYS A 170 22.13 -20.69 10.70
CA LYS A 170 20.76 -20.11 10.76
C LYS A 170 20.35 -19.64 12.16
N LYS A 171 20.87 -20.25 13.24
CA LYS A 171 20.58 -19.83 14.61
C LYS A 171 21.04 -18.40 14.93
N TYR A 172 22.06 -17.91 14.20
CA TYR A 172 22.57 -16.54 14.38
C TYR A 172 21.86 -15.51 13.50
N LEU A 173 20.97 -15.97 12.61
CA LEU A 173 20.27 -15.11 11.66
C LEU A 173 19.35 -14.11 12.38
N THR A 174 18.70 -14.54 13.45
CA THR A 174 17.86 -13.66 14.28
C THR A 174 18.71 -12.55 14.92
N PHE A 175 19.86 -12.88 15.49
CA PHE A 175 20.77 -11.88 16.04
C PHE A 175 21.28 -10.92 14.96
N TYR A 176 21.60 -11.44 13.79
CA TYR A 176 22.02 -10.64 12.64
C TYR A 176 20.97 -9.62 12.23
N TYR A 177 19.72 -10.03 12.02
CA TYR A 177 18.66 -9.13 11.57
C TYR A 177 18.10 -8.21 12.67
N VAL A 178 18.06 -8.67 13.91
CA VAL A 178 17.46 -7.89 15.03
C VAL A 178 18.46 -6.95 15.68
N VAL A 179 19.75 -7.28 15.68
CA VAL A 179 20.76 -6.50 16.40
C VAL A 179 21.79 -5.87 15.46
N LEU A 180 22.47 -6.68 14.63
CA LEU A 180 23.57 -6.18 13.82
C LEU A 180 23.07 -5.25 12.69
N LEU A 181 22.05 -5.65 11.95
CA LEU A 181 21.54 -4.88 10.84
C LEU A 181 21.03 -3.50 11.26
N PRO A 182 20.22 -3.33 12.32
CA PRO A 182 19.80 -2.01 12.79
C PRO A 182 20.97 -1.12 13.20
N ILE A 183 21.94 -1.67 13.96
CA ILE A 183 23.09 -0.89 14.44
C ILE A 183 23.93 -0.42 13.25
N ILE A 184 24.28 -1.32 12.33
CA ILE A 184 25.07 -0.97 11.15
C ILE A 184 24.34 0.05 10.28
N SER A 185 23.03 -0.16 10.06
CA SER A 185 22.22 0.77 9.28
C SER A 185 22.13 2.15 9.93
N PHE A 186 21.96 2.20 11.25
CA PHE A 186 21.96 3.47 11.99
C PHE A 186 23.29 4.21 11.85
N LEU A 187 24.42 3.52 12.02
CA LEU A 187 25.74 4.12 11.85
C LEU A 187 25.97 4.60 10.41
N LEU A 188 25.57 3.81 9.41
CA LEU A 188 25.65 4.20 8.00
C LEU A 188 24.83 5.46 7.72
N ILE A 189 23.59 5.52 8.19
CA ILE A 189 22.73 6.67 8.01
C ILE A 189 23.29 7.89 8.72
N TYR A 190 23.76 7.73 9.95
CA TYR A 190 24.35 8.82 10.72
C TYR A 190 25.61 9.38 10.03
N TYR A 191 26.57 8.55 9.67
CA TYR A 191 27.84 9.02 9.10
C TYR A 191 27.76 9.39 7.61
N LEU A 192 27.01 8.65 6.81
CA LEU A 192 26.93 8.92 5.37
C LEU A 192 25.89 9.96 5.02
N ILE A 193 24.66 9.82 5.54
CA ILE A 193 23.55 10.71 5.12
C ILE A 193 23.61 12.04 5.88
N SER A 194 23.82 12.03 7.21
CA SER A 194 23.99 13.28 7.96
C SER A 194 25.31 13.96 7.65
N GLY A 195 26.41 13.20 7.49
CA GLY A 195 27.76 13.76 7.33
C GLY A 195 28.29 14.40 8.59
N GLY A 196 29.14 15.42 8.42
CA GLY A 196 29.75 16.17 9.53
C GLY A 196 31.10 15.60 9.98
N GLU A 197 31.42 14.37 9.62
CA GLU A 197 32.68 13.69 9.92
C GLU A 197 33.31 13.17 8.65
N PHE A 198 34.57 12.73 8.71
CA PHE A 198 35.33 12.20 7.58
C PHE A 198 35.41 13.13 6.35
N GLY A 199 35.29 14.45 6.54
CA GLY A 199 35.36 15.43 5.45
C GLY A 199 34.06 15.54 4.65
N LEU A 200 32.96 14.92 5.12
CA LEU A 200 31.65 15.03 4.51
C LEU A 200 30.91 16.26 5.05
N GLU A 201 30.29 17.04 4.17
CA GLU A 201 29.48 18.18 4.59
C GLU A 201 28.26 17.72 5.40
N TRP A 202 27.92 18.46 6.45
CA TRP A 202 26.74 18.21 7.27
C TRP A 202 25.48 18.54 6.49
N VAL A 203 24.55 17.60 6.42
CA VAL A 203 23.23 17.80 5.81
C VAL A 203 22.16 17.63 6.88
N GLU A 204 21.43 18.73 7.13
CA GLU A 204 20.37 18.77 8.13
C GLU A 204 19.22 17.81 7.77
N THR A 205 18.62 17.16 8.78
CA THR A 205 17.49 16.22 8.60
C THR A 205 16.28 16.90 7.95
N GLY A 206 16.16 18.23 8.07
CA GLY A 206 15.15 19.04 7.39
C GLY A 206 15.25 19.03 5.87
N ALA A 207 16.44 18.78 5.31
CA ALA A 207 16.66 18.66 3.87
C ALA A 207 16.37 17.24 3.33
N TRP A 208 16.28 16.25 4.23
CA TRP A 208 15.97 14.88 3.83
C TRP A 208 14.50 14.79 3.38
N GLY A 209 14.25 14.06 2.32
CA GLY A 209 12.88 14.02 1.80
C GLY A 209 12.70 12.95 0.72
N GLY A 210 11.54 12.98 0.12
CA GLY A 210 11.17 12.07 -0.95
C GLY A 210 11.11 10.61 -0.50
N LEU A 211 11.32 9.72 -1.46
CA LEU A 211 11.27 8.27 -1.25
C LEU A 211 12.36 7.79 -0.28
N SER A 212 13.54 8.43 -0.30
CA SER A 212 14.64 8.09 0.59
C SER A 212 14.27 8.26 2.08
N LEU A 213 13.63 9.37 2.44
CA LEU A 213 13.14 9.59 3.80
C LEU A 213 12.08 8.55 4.19
N THR A 214 11.17 8.24 3.28
CA THR A 214 10.13 7.24 3.50
C THR A 214 10.75 5.87 3.83
N PHE A 215 11.78 5.46 3.08
CA PHE A 215 12.49 4.20 3.36
C PHE A 215 13.20 4.21 4.71
N ILE A 216 13.87 5.31 5.08
CA ILE A 216 14.55 5.42 6.37
C ILE A 216 13.54 5.28 7.51
N VAL A 217 12.44 6.04 7.46
CA VAL A 217 11.40 6.02 8.49
C VAL A 217 10.77 4.63 8.59
N SER A 218 10.40 4.03 7.45
CA SER A 218 9.79 2.71 7.42
C SER A 218 10.73 1.62 7.95
N PHE A 219 12.00 1.67 7.55
CA PHE A 219 13.00 0.69 7.97
C PHE A 219 13.19 0.67 9.50
N PHE A 220 13.40 1.83 10.12
CA PHE A 220 13.55 1.91 11.57
C PHE A 220 12.27 1.58 12.30
N SER A 221 11.13 2.07 11.81
CA SER A 221 9.84 1.77 12.45
C SER A 221 9.53 0.28 12.43
N LEU A 222 9.80 -0.44 11.33
CA LEU A 222 9.61 -1.89 11.23
C LEU A 222 10.54 -2.67 12.18
N ILE A 223 11.80 -2.27 12.28
CA ILE A 223 12.75 -2.93 13.18
C ILE A 223 12.33 -2.77 14.63
N PHE A 224 11.97 -1.56 15.06
CA PHE A 224 11.65 -1.30 16.46
C PHE A 224 10.22 -1.75 16.82
N CYS A 225 9.26 -1.75 15.89
CA CYS A 225 7.90 -2.20 16.20
C CYS A 225 7.83 -3.70 16.48
N PHE A 226 8.71 -4.51 15.91
CA PHE A 226 8.68 -5.95 16.09
C PHE A 226 8.96 -6.39 17.54
N PRO A 227 10.07 -5.98 18.19
CA PRO A 227 10.32 -6.34 19.60
C PRO A 227 9.27 -5.76 20.54
N ILE A 228 8.83 -4.51 20.32
CA ILE A 228 7.78 -3.88 21.15
C ILE A 228 6.45 -4.63 20.97
N GLY A 229 6.05 -4.94 19.73
CA GLY A 229 4.86 -5.71 19.43
C GLY A 229 4.88 -7.11 20.06
N MET A 230 6.06 -7.77 20.05
CA MET A 230 6.24 -9.06 20.73
C MET A 230 6.04 -8.93 22.24
N MET A 231 6.66 -7.93 22.87
CA MET A 231 6.49 -7.66 24.31
C MET A 231 5.02 -7.39 24.66
N LEU A 232 4.31 -6.60 23.86
CA LEU A 232 2.89 -6.32 24.05
C LEU A 232 2.01 -7.57 23.88
N ALA A 233 2.28 -8.39 22.86
CA ALA A 233 1.55 -9.63 22.61
C ALA A 233 1.71 -10.64 23.75
N LEU A 234 2.93 -10.78 24.30
CA LEU A 234 3.21 -11.62 25.45
C LEU A 234 2.64 -11.02 26.74
N GLY A 235 2.79 -9.69 26.94
CA GLY A 235 2.26 -8.97 28.09
C GLY A 235 0.75 -9.12 28.24
N ARG A 236 0.01 -9.10 27.13
CA ARG A 236 -1.44 -9.34 27.11
C ARG A 236 -1.83 -10.74 27.61
N ARG A 237 -0.93 -11.73 27.52
CA ARG A 237 -1.13 -13.10 28.02
C ARG A 237 -0.60 -13.33 29.44
N SER A 238 0.00 -12.31 30.04
CA SER A 238 0.59 -12.39 31.39
C SER A 238 -0.48 -12.64 32.45
N ASP A 239 -0.13 -13.43 33.44
CA ASP A 239 -0.95 -13.63 34.66
C ASP A 239 -0.93 -12.40 35.57
N LEU A 240 0.07 -11.53 35.42
CA LEU A 240 0.16 -10.26 36.18
C LEU A 240 -0.85 -9.27 35.64
N ALA A 241 -1.85 -8.93 36.43
CA ALA A 241 -2.94 -8.03 36.02
C ALA A 241 -2.45 -6.69 35.50
N VAL A 242 -1.45 -6.07 36.14
CA VAL A 242 -0.87 -4.79 35.70
C VAL A 242 -0.29 -4.88 34.31
N VAL A 243 0.53 -5.88 34.01
CA VAL A 243 1.17 -6.08 32.69
C VAL A 243 0.12 -6.32 31.63
N LYS A 244 -0.87 -7.17 31.94
CA LYS A 244 -1.96 -7.50 31.02
C LYS A 244 -2.78 -6.28 30.64
N TYR A 245 -3.28 -5.54 31.61
CA TYR A 245 -4.14 -4.39 31.36
C TYR A 245 -3.37 -3.22 30.72
N SER A 246 -2.11 -2.98 31.11
CA SER A 246 -1.27 -1.97 30.45
C SER A 246 -1.05 -2.29 28.98
N SER A 247 -0.72 -3.55 28.66
CA SER A 247 -0.55 -4.00 27.27
C SER A 247 -1.84 -3.88 26.46
N LEU A 248 -2.98 -4.27 27.03
CA LEU A 248 -4.31 -4.14 26.41
C LEU A 248 -4.63 -2.67 26.10
N SER A 249 -4.54 -1.81 27.13
CA SER A 249 -4.83 -0.39 26.99
C SER A 249 -3.94 0.27 25.95
N PHE A 250 -2.65 -0.07 25.91
CA PHE A 250 -1.73 0.42 24.88
C PHE A 250 -2.19 0.01 23.48
N ILE A 251 -2.44 -1.28 23.27
CA ILE A 251 -2.84 -1.82 21.96
C ILE A 251 -4.15 -1.17 21.48
N GLU A 252 -5.15 -1.10 22.34
CA GLU A 252 -6.46 -0.54 22.00
C GLU A 252 -6.40 0.96 21.73
N PHE A 253 -5.65 1.70 22.55
CA PHE A 253 -5.45 3.14 22.35
C PHE A 253 -4.82 3.45 20.97
N TRP A 254 -3.66 2.85 20.68
CA TRP A 254 -2.95 3.14 19.43
C TRP A 254 -3.69 2.67 18.18
N ARG A 255 -4.48 1.61 18.26
CA ARG A 255 -5.32 1.14 17.16
C ARG A 255 -6.61 1.95 16.99
N GLY A 256 -7.05 2.62 18.02
CA GLY A 256 -8.24 3.48 17.97
C GLY A 256 -7.99 4.87 17.39
N VAL A 257 -6.74 5.33 17.34
CA VAL A 257 -6.37 6.67 16.86
C VAL A 257 -5.88 6.61 15.41
N PRO A 258 -6.33 7.49 14.50
CA PRO A 258 -5.79 7.55 13.14
C PRO A 258 -4.30 7.91 13.13
N LEU A 259 -3.50 7.24 12.28
CA LEU A 259 -2.05 7.51 12.19
C LEU A 259 -1.71 8.98 11.91
N ILE A 260 -2.53 9.66 11.10
CA ILE A 260 -2.30 11.08 10.77
C ILE A 260 -2.36 11.97 12.02
N THR A 261 -3.27 11.68 12.95
CA THR A 261 -3.38 12.40 14.23
C THR A 261 -2.13 12.17 15.09
N VAL A 262 -1.64 10.93 15.14
CA VAL A 262 -0.41 10.58 15.87
C VAL A 262 0.79 11.31 15.30
N LEU A 263 0.92 11.37 13.98
CA LEU A 263 2.00 12.10 13.31
C LEU A 263 1.94 13.60 13.59
N PHE A 264 0.74 14.18 13.55
CA PHE A 264 0.55 15.61 13.87
C PHE A 264 0.92 15.90 15.33
N MET A 265 0.45 15.07 16.27
CA MET A 265 0.81 15.20 17.68
C MET A 265 2.32 15.11 17.90
N SER A 266 2.97 14.14 17.28
CA SER A 266 4.42 13.95 17.39
C SER A 266 5.21 15.09 16.75
N ALA A 267 4.81 15.54 15.57
CA ALA A 267 5.56 16.56 14.83
C ALA A 267 5.37 17.97 15.37
N VAL A 268 4.14 18.33 15.77
CA VAL A 268 3.75 19.71 16.10
C VAL A 268 3.48 19.88 17.59
N MET A 269 2.66 19.01 18.21
CA MET A 269 2.24 19.23 19.59
C MET A 269 3.30 18.80 20.61
N PHE A 270 4.02 17.71 20.37
CA PHE A 270 5.01 17.18 21.32
C PHE A 270 6.07 18.21 21.73
N PRO A 271 6.66 19.02 20.82
CA PRO A 271 7.61 20.06 21.23
C PRO A 271 7.06 21.09 22.20
N MET A 272 5.74 21.34 22.17
CA MET A 272 5.12 22.31 23.09
C MET A 272 5.10 21.85 24.55
N PHE A 273 5.28 20.57 24.79
CA PHE A 273 5.35 20.00 26.13
C PHE A 273 6.79 19.83 26.64
N LEU A 274 7.80 20.10 25.80
CA LEU A 274 9.19 20.03 26.21
C LEU A 274 9.60 21.28 26.98
N PRO A 275 10.48 21.16 28.00
CA PRO A 275 11.05 22.32 28.67
C PRO A 275 11.81 23.22 27.71
N ASP A 276 11.84 24.51 27.99
CA ASP A 276 12.59 25.51 27.22
C ASP A 276 14.05 25.09 27.04
N GLY A 277 14.54 25.20 25.81
CA GLY A 277 15.92 24.84 25.45
C GLY A 277 16.13 23.34 25.13
N THR A 278 15.12 22.49 25.25
CA THR A 278 15.22 21.10 24.81
C THR A 278 14.74 20.97 23.35
N TYR A 279 15.59 20.40 22.50
CA TYR A 279 15.26 20.13 21.11
C TYR A 279 15.37 18.62 20.81
N VAL A 280 14.28 18.05 20.31
CA VAL A 280 14.28 16.68 19.78
C VAL A 280 14.01 16.76 18.29
N ASP A 281 14.87 16.14 17.51
CA ASP A 281 14.77 16.16 16.05
C ASP A 281 13.40 15.62 15.58
N LYS A 282 12.83 16.28 14.56
CA LYS A 282 11.50 15.94 14.03
C LYS A 282 11.46 14.51 13.47
N LEU A 283 12.55 14.07 12.84
CA LEU A 283 12.64 12.73 12.27
C LEU A 283 12.56 11.65 13.35
N ILE A 284 13.27 11.85 14.47
CA ILE A 284 13.24 10.92 15.60
C ILE A 284 11.83 10.83 16.20
N ARG A 285 11.17 11.98 16.39
CA ARG A 285 9.80 12.02 16.91
C ARG A 285 8.83 11.25 16.02
N VAL A 286 8.94 11.42 14.70
CA VAL A 286 8.09 10.73 13.72
C VAL A 286 8.38 9.22 13.73
N ILE A 287 9.65 8.81 13.75
CA ILE A 287 10.02 7.37 13.82
C ILE A 287 9.44 6.73 15.07
N VAL A 288 9.58 7.37 16.23
CA VAL A 288 9.03 6.86 17.50
C VAL A 288 7.51 6.72 17.41
N ALA A 289 6.82 7.73 16.90
CA ALA A 289 5.36 7.73 16.78
C ALA A 289 4.86 6.60 15.88
N ILE A 290 5.46 6.42 14.72
CA ILE A 290 5.12 5.33 13.78
C ILE A 290 5.45 3.97 14.42
N THR A 291 6.60 3.86 15.08
CA THR A 291 7.01 2.62 15.77
C THR A 291 5.98 2.17 16.80
N LEU A 292 5.52 3.09 17.66
CA LEU A 292 4.52 2.76 18.69
C LEU A 292 3.17 2.39 18.07
N PHE A 293 2.77 3.09 17.00
CA PHE A 293 1.57 2.78 16.26
C PHE A 293 1.63 1.39 15.62
N GLU A 294 2.68 1.10 14.87
CA GLU A 294 2.88 -0.18 14.20
C GLU A 294 3.10 -1.34 15.20
N ALA A 295 3.67 -1.08 16.37
CA ALA A 295 3.84 -2.08 17.42
C ALA A 295 2.50 -2.62 17.93
N ALA A 296 1.47 -1.77 18.02
CA ALA A 296 0.13 -2.20 18.41
C ALA A 296 -0.50 -3.15 17.39
N TYR A 297 -0.34 -2.88 16.08
CA TYR A 297 -0.79 -3.77 15.01
C TYR A 297 0.03 -5.07 14.97
N THR A 298 1.35 -4.96 15.10
CA THR A 298 2.25 -6.11 15.17
C THR A 298 1.89 -7.05 16.33
N ALA A 299 1.54 -6.50 17.49
CA ALA A 299 1.09 -7.29 18.64
C ALA A 299 -0.16 -8.12 18.32
N GLU A 300 -1.13 -7.57 17.57
CA GLU A 300 -2.32 -8.31 17.16
C GLU A 300 -2.02 -9.41 16.14
N VAL A 301 -1.13 -9.14 15.18
CA VAL A 301 -0.69 -10.16 14.21
C VAL A 301 -0.01 -11.33 14.93
N ILE A 302 0.92 -11.02 15.87
CA ILE A 302 1.60 -12.04 16.67
C ILE A 302 0.58 -12.82 17.51
N ARG A 303 -0.39 -12.14 18.13
CA ARG A 303 -1.47 -12.81 18.89
C ARG A 303 -2.25 -13.78 18.01
N GLY A 304 -2.64 -13.35 16.80
CA GLY A 304 -3.35 -14.20 15.84
C GLY A 304 -2.53 -15.44 15.47
N GLY A 305 -1.25 -15.27 15.17
CA GLY A 305 -0.34 -16.39 14.88
C GLY A 305 -0.21 -17.36 16.07
N LEU A 306 -0.07 -16.85 17.30
CA LEU A 306 0.02 -17.69 18.50
C LEU A 306 -1.29 -18.41 18.86
N GLN A 307 -2.44 -17.99 18.32
CA GLN A 307 -3.70 -18.69 18.50
C GLN A 307 -3.93 -19.80 17.46
N ALA A 308 -3.22 -19.73 16.34
CA ALA A 308 -3.31 -20.72 15.26
C ALA A 308 -2.41 -21.93 15.50
N LEU A 309 -1.47 -21.86 16.45
CA LEU A 309 -0.60 -22.96 16.90
C LEU A 309 -1.25 -23.74 18.06
#